data_b7d774b0786335f80fa8a34da48edcd3
#
_entry.id   b7d774b0786335f80fa8a34da48edcd3
#
_cell.length_a   1.000
_cell.length_b   1.000
_cell.length_c   1.000
_cell.angle_alpha   90.00
_cell.angle_beta   90.00
_cell.angle_gamma   90.00
#
_symmetry.space_group_name_H-M   'P 1'
#
loop_
_entity.id
_entity.type
_entity.pdbx_description
1 polymer ?
#
loop_
_entity_poly.entity_id
_entity_poly.type
_entity_poly.pdbx_seq_one_letter_code
_entity_poly.pdbx_strand_id
1 'polypeptide(L)' 'MNILEFLLSLNNQIKIYHWNTESHAEHEAFGKTYSELDSLIDEFVETYMGKYGRVNSKNKFA' A
#
# COMPACT_ATOMS: atom_id res chain seq x y z
N MET A 1 13.57 8.22 -0.17
CA MET A 1 12.22 7.62 -0.27
C MET A 1 11.19 8.58 0.32
N ASN A 2 10.14 8.90 -0.41
CA ASN A 2 9.07 9.73 0.13
C ASN A 2 8.02 8.86 0.84
N ILE A 3 7.07 9.52 1.50
CA ILE A 3 6.06 8.81 2.29
C ILE A 3 5.19 7.88 1.42
N LEU A 4 4.85 8.29 0.22
CA LEU A 4 4.04 7.49 -0.67
C LEU A 4 4.77 6.23 -1.12
N GLU A 5 6.04 6.36 -1.50
CA GLU A 5 6.86 5.19 -1.86
C GLU A 5 6.98 4.24 -0.69
N PHE A 6 7.17 4.77 0.53
CA PHE A 6 7.24 3.95 1.73
C PHE A 6 5.95 3.17 1.94
N LEU A 7 4.81 3.84 1.85
CA LEU A 7 3.50 3.20 2.07
C LEU A 7 3.22 2.13 1.02
N LEU A 8 3.54 2.39 -0.24
CA LEU A 8 3.34 1.42 -1.30
C LEU A 8 4.27 0.22 -1.14
N SER A 9 5.52 0.46 -0.77
CA SER A 9 6.48 -0.62 -0.51
C SER A 9 6.03 -1.49 0.66
N LEU A 10 5.55 -0.87 1.73
CA LEU A 10 5.04 -1.59 2.89
C LEU A 10 3.84 -2.46 2.50
N ASN A 11 2.90 -1.89 1.77
CA ASN A 11 1.72 -2.62 1.34
C ASN A 11 2.07 -3.80 0.43
N ASN A 12 3.01 -3.59 -0.48
CA ASN A 12 3.50 -4.66 -1.36
C ASN A 12 4.16 -5.77 -0.55
N GLN A 13 4.93 -5.43 0.48
CA GLN A 13 5.57 -6.43 1.32
C GLN A 13 4.54 -7.26 2.09
N ILE A 14 3.50 -6.63 2.61
CA ILE A 14 2.41 -7.33 3.31
C ILE A 14 1.70 -8.28 2.34
N LYS A 15 1.46 -7.82 1.11
CA LYS A 15 0.83 -8.66 0.08
C LYS A 15 1.69 -9.87 -0.25
N ILE A 16 3.01 -9.71 -0.33
CA ILE A 16 3.93 -10.82 -0.58
C ILE A 16 3.88 -11.83 0.57
N TYR A 17 3.85 -11.37 1.81
CA TYR A 17 3.68 -12.24 2.97
C TYR A 17 2.34 -12.99 2.90
N HIS A 18 1.27 -12.30 2.52
CA HIS A 18 -0.04 -12.92 2.34
C HIS A 18 0.01 -14.07 1.34
N TRP A 19 0.72 -13.88 0.24
CA TRP A 19 0.83 -14.92 -0.79
C TRP A 19 1.70 -16.10 -0.36
N ASN A 20 2.72 -15.87 0.43
CA ASN A 20 3.75 -16.86 0.73
C ASN A 20 3.55 -17.62 2.04
N THR A 21 2.68 -17.14 2.93
CA THR A 21 2.49 -17.83 4.20
C THR A 21 1.74 -19.16 4.02
N GLU A 22 2.15 -20.14 4.79
CA GLU A 22 1.47 -21.44 4.82
C GLU A 22 0.40 -21.50 5.91
N SER A 23 0.36 -20.48 6.78
CA SER A 23 -0.64 -20.39 7.84
C SER A 23 -1.90 -19.72 7.31
N HIS A 24 -3.04 -20.42 7.41
CA HIS A 24 -4.33 -19.86 7.00
C HIS A 24 -4.68 -18.60 7.78
N ALA A 25 -4.43 -18.61 9.09
CA ALA A 25 -4.71 -17.45 9.93
C ALA A 25 -3.86 -16.24 9.53
N GLU A 26 -2.57 -16.45 9.23
CA GLU A 26 -1.70 -15.39 8.75
C GLU A 26 -2.12 -14.90 7.37
N HIS A 27 -2.49 -15.82 6.48
CA HIS A 27 -2.98 -15.48 5.15
C HIS A 27 -4.17 -14.52 5.24
N GLU A 28 -5.14 -14.84 6.08
CA GLU A 28 -6.31 -13.98 6.27
C GLU A 28 -5.95 -12.64 6.92
N ALA A 29 -5.08 -12.66 7.92
CA ALA A 29 -4.66 -11.46 8.63
C ALA A 29 -3.90 -10.51 7.70
N PHE A 30 -2.96 -11.03 6.92
CA PHE A 30 -2.21 -10.21 5.95
C PHE A 30 -3.13 -9.70 4.84
N GLY A 31 -4.06 -10.51 4.38
CA GLY A 31 -5.02 -10.11 3.37
C GLY A 31 -5.89 -8.95 3.84
N LYS A 32 -6.38 -9.03 5.07
CA LYS A 32 -7.17 -7.95 5.67
C LYS A 32 -6.34 -6.68 5.84
N THR A 33 -5.11 -6.85 6.33
CA THR A 33 -4.21 -5.72 6.60
C THR A 33 -3.87 -4.97 5.32
N TYR A 34 -3.46 -5.68 4.25
CA TYR A 34 -3.10 -4.96 3.04
C TYR A 34 -4.32 -4.31 2.37
N SER A 35 -5.48 -4.91 2.51
CA SER A 35 -6.71 -4.35 1.97
C SER A 35 -7.09 -3.05 2.67
N GLU A 36 -6.99 -3.02 4.00
CA GLU A 36 -7.23 -1.80 4.79
C GLU A 36 -6.19 -0.74 4.50
N LEU A 37 -4.93 -1.14 4.40
CA LEU A 37 -3.85 -0.21 4.11
C LEU A 37 -3.99 0.37 2.70
N ASP A 38 -4.40 -0.45 1.74
CA ASP A 38 -4.65 0.00 0.37
C ASP A 38 -5.69 1.12 0.34
N SER A 39 -6.79 0.95 1.09
CA SER A 39 -7.83 1.98 1.20
C SER A 39 -7.30 3.26 1.84
N LEU A 40 -6.47 3.14 2.88
CA LEU A 40 -5.86 4.29 3.53
C LEU A 40 -4.89 5.01 2.61
N ILE A 41 -4.13 4.27 1.81
CA ILE A 41 -3.21 4.84 0.82
C ILE A 41 -4.01 5.61 -0.23
N ASP A 42 -5.12 5.05 -0.71
CA ASP A 42 -5.99 5.73 -1.67
C ASP A 42 -6.50 7.05 -1.10
N GLU A 43 -6.98 7.06 0.13
CA GLU A 43 -7.44 8.28 0.79
C GLU A 43 -6.31 9.30 0.92
N PHE A 44 -5.13 8.83 1.31
CA PHE A 44 -3.97 9.69 1.45
C PHE A 44 -3.60 10.33 0.12
N VAL A 45 -3.56 9.54 -0.95
CA VAL A 45 -3.20 10.02 -2.29
C VAL A 45 -4.24 11.00 -2.81
N GLU A 46 -5.52 10.71 -2.64
CA GLU A 46 -6.60 11.61 -3.07
C GLU A 46 -6.53 12.94 -2.34
N THR A 47 -6.30 12.92 -1.03
CA THR A 47 -6.15 14.13 -0.22
C THR A 47 -4.91 14.91 -0.66
N TYR A 48 -3.81 14.21 -0.88
CA TYR A 48 -2.57 14.83 -1.32
C TYR A 48 -2.74 15.50 -2.69
N MET A 49 -3.35 14.80 -3.64
CA MET A 49 -3.58 15.35 -4.98
C MET A 49 -4.55 16.53 -4.94
N GLY A 50 -5.54 16.50 -4.07
CA GLY A 50 -6.46 17.62 -3.90
C GLY A 50 -5.79 18.86 -3.36
N LYS A 51 -4.73 18.68 -2.56
CA LYS A 51 -4.01 19.80 -1.94
C LYS A 51 -2.81 20.28 -2.77
N TYR A 52 -2.07 19.35 -3.36
CA TYR A 52 -0.78 19.66 -4.00
C TYR A 52 -0.73 19.32 -5.49
N GLY A 53 -1.81 18.83 -6.06
CA GLY A 53 -1.84 18.43 -7.45
C GLY A 53 -1.53 16.94 -7.63
N ARG A 54 -1.53 16.49 -8.87
CA ARG A 54 -1.42 15.07 -9.17
C ARG A 54 -0.07 14.48 -8.83
N VAL A 55 -0.07 13.22 -8.45
CA VAL A 55 1.15 12.44 -8.27
C VAL A 55 1.82 12.29 -9.63
N ASN A 56 3.14 12.53 -9.68
CA ASN A 56 3.89 12.45 -10.92
C ASN A 56 3.99 10.99 -11.39
N SER A 57 3.48 10.74 -12.60
CA SER A 57 3.50 9.39 -13.18
C SER A 57 4.90 8.89 -13.52
N LYS A 58 5.90 9.75 -13.51
CA LYS A 58 7.29 9.35 -13.75
C LYS A 58 7.97 8.81 -12.51
N ASN A 59 7.37 8.98 -11.34
CA ASN A 59 7.89 8.39 -10.12
C ASN A 59 7.73 6.88 -10.22
N LYS A 60 8.79 6.18 -9.82
CA LYS A 60 8.78 4.72 -9.86
C LYS A 60 8.34 4.19 -8.51
N PHE A 61 7.08 3.89 -8.41
CA PHE A 61 6.54 3.20 -7.24
C PHE A 61 6.60 1.71 -7.50
N ALA A 62 7.21 0.98 -6.61
CA ALA A 62 7.37 -0.45 -6.76
C ALA A 62 6.03 -1.17 -6.72
#